data_2d6e67302fb04f703b36033558a61a84
#
_entry.id   2d6e67302fb04f703b36033558a61a84
#
_cell.length_a   1.000
_cell.length_b   1.000
_cell.length_c   1.000
_cell.angle_alpha   90.00
_cell.angle_beta   90.00
_cell.angle_gamma   90.00
#
_symmetry.space_group_name_H-M   'P 1'
#
loop_
_entity.id
_entity.type
_entity.pdbx_description
1 polymer ?
#
loop_
_entity_poly.entity_id
_entity_poly.type
_entity_poly.pdbx_seq_one_letter_code
_entity_poly.pdbx_strand_id
1 'polypeptide(L)' 'MPAQDYPVAMIQLPASYQEYLAGKSESFVNTVRPILMQSAADKAHGVRVVVHPHDHQAHLDDSIPFGTVVEDID' A
#
# COMPACT_ATOMS: atom_id res chain seq x y z
N MET A 1 4.94 -25.89 -12.61
CA MET A 1 4.66 -25.29 -12.22
C MET A 1 4.16 -24.64 -12.29
N PRO A 2 4.04 -24.34 -12.26
CA PRO A 2 3.73 -23.52 -12.07
C PRO A 2 3.02 -22.81 -11.91
N ALA A 3 2.73 -22.95 -12.05
CA ALA A 3 1.86 -22.20 -11.82
C ALA A 3 1.81 -21.43 -10.83
N GLN A 4 2.51 -21.22 -10.47
CA GLN A 4 2.55 -20.36 -9.55
C GLN A 4 2.13 -19.14 -9.83
N ASP A 5 1.43 -18.96 -10.74
CA ASP A 5 0.96 -17.73 -11.00
C ASP A 5 -0.16 -17.47 -10.21
N TYR A 6 0.05 -17.16 -9.03
CA TYR A 6 -0.96 -16.87 -8.12
C TYR A 6 -1.47 -15.48 -8.27
N PRO A 7 -2.66 -15.18 -7.83
CA PRO A 7 -3.20 -13.83 -7.94
C PRO A 7 -2.30 -12.76 -7.37
N VAL A 8 -1.61 -13.10 -6.31
CA VAL A 8 -0.71 -12.14 -5.72
C VAL A 8 0.40 -11.76 -6.68
N ALA A 9 0.84 -12.70 -7.48
CA ALA A 9 1.88 -12.40 -8.43
C ALA A 9 1.37 -11.57 -9.58
N MET A 10 0.07 -11.57 -9.81
CA MET A 10 -0.51 -10.79 -10.88
C MET A 10 -0.83 -9.38 -10.45
N ILE A 11 -0.90 -9.13 -9.17
CA ILE A 11 -1.14 -7.78 -8.67
C ILE A 11 0.22 -7.17 -8.38
N GLN A 12 0.66 -6.30 -9.27
CA GLN A 12 1.92 -5.64 -9.07
C GLN A 12 1.69 -4.27 -8.51
N LEU A 13 2.44 -3.91 -7.49
CA LEU A 13 2.38 -2.58 -6.94
C LEU A 13 3.01 -1.60 -7.92
N PRO A 14 2.40 -0.44 -8.12
CA PRO A 14 3.04 0.62 -8.88
C PRO A 14 4.38 1.00 -8.27
N ALA A 15 5.27 1.54 -9.08
CA ALA A 15 6.59 1.92 -8.60
C ALA A 15 6.50 2.88 -7.43
N SER A 16 5.55 3.78 -7.43
CA SER A 16 5.39 4.74 -6.34
C SER A 16 5.12 4.04 -5.02
N TYR A 17 4.31 2.96 -5.04
CA TYR A 17 4.01 2.22 -3.83
C TYR A 17 5.22 1.40 -3.37
N GLN A 18 5.95 0.83 -4.33
CA GLN A 18 7.15 0.09 -3.99
C GLN A 18 8.20 1.00 -3.36
N GLU A 19 8.37 2.18 -3.92
CA GLU A 19 9.32 3.15 -3.38
C GLU A 19 8.90 3.63 -2.00
N TYR A 20 7.60 3.78 -1.79
CA TYR A 20 7.10 4.20 -0.50
C TYR A 20 7.45 3.18 0.59
N LEU A 21 7.37 1.90 0.27
CA LEU A 21 7.67 0.85 1.24
C LEU A 21 9.17 0.63 1.44
N ALA A 22 9.99 1.08 0.51
CA ALA A 22 11.43 0.86 0.58
C ALA A 22 11.99 1.56 1.82
N GLY A 23 12.78 0.84 2.61
CA GLY A 23 13.39 1.39 3.81
C GLY A 23 12.49 1.45 5.02
N LYS A 24 11.25 1.03 4.92
CA LYS A 24 10.35 1.01 6.06
C LYS A 24 10.57 -0.25 6.88
N SER A 25 10.17 -0.21 8.15
CA SER A 25 10.30 -1.37 9.02
C SER A 25 9.36 -2.48 8.57
N GLU A 26 9.69 -3.70 9.00
CA GLU A 26 8.86 -4.85 8.65
C GLU A 26 7.44 -4.68 9.17
N SER A 27 7.27 -4.19 10.38
CA SER A 27 5.92 -4.03 10.92
C SER A 27 5.13 -2.97 10.16
N PHE A 28 5.80 -1.91 9.70
CA PHE A 28 5.16 -0.90 8.88
C PHE A 28 4.69 -1.52 7.56
N VAL A 29 5.57 -2.27 6.90
CA VAL A 29 5.24 -2.91 5.63
C VAL A 29 4.09 -3.88 5.81
N ASN A 30 4.10 -4.67 6.88
CA ASN A 30 3.05 -5.65 7.13
C ASN A 30 1.68 -4.99 7.33
N THR A 31 1.66 -3.78 7.85
CA THR A 31 0.41 -3.06 8.06
C THR A 31 -0.07 -2.37 6.79
N VAL A 32 0.84 -1.78 6.05
CA VAL A 32 0.47 -0.88 4.95
C VAL A 32 0.36 -1.61 3.62
N ARG A 33 1.22 -2.61 3.40
CA ARG A 33 1.26 -3.30 2.11
C ARG A 33 -0.08 -3.91 1.70
N PRO A 34 -0.85 -4.56 2.60
CA PRO A 34 -2.14 -5.11 2.18
C PRO A 34 -3.08 -4.04 1.62
N ILE A 35 -3.01 -2.84 2.17
CA ILE A 35 -3.87 -1.75 1.70
C ILE A 35 -3.38 -1.24 0.35
N LEU A 36 -2.06 -1.16 0.18
CA LEU A 36 -1.51 -0.79 -1.12
C LEU A 36 -1.89 -1.82 -2.18
N MET A 37 -1.94 -3.09 -1.81
CA MET A 37 -2.35 -4.13 -2.74
C MET A 37 -3.82 -4.01 -3.11
N GLN A 38 -4.66 -3.63 -2.16
CA GLN A 38 -6.07 -3.37 -2.45
C GLN A 38 -6.21 -2.21 -3.42
N SER A 39 -5.43 -1.15 -3.21
CA SER A 39 -5.43 -0.01 -4.12
C SER A 39 -4.98 -0.44 -5.51
N ALA A 40 -3.94 -1.27 -5.59
CA ALA A 40 -3.43 -1.74 -6.88
C ALA A 40 -4.45 -2.58 -7.62
N ALA A 41 -5.25 -3.36 -6.90
CA ALA A 41 -6.30 -4.17 -7.52
C ALA A 41 -7.48 -3.30 -7.96
N ASP A 42 -7.81 -2.29 -7.18
CA ASP A 42 -8.94 -1.42 -7.44
C ASP A 42 -8.63 -0.40 -8.55
N LYS A 43 -7.41 0.12 -8.55
CA LYS A 43 -6.93 1.10 -9.53
C LYS A 43 -7.79 2.36 -9.60
N ALA A 44 -8.50 2.64 -8.52
CA ALA A 44 -9.40 3.79 -8.50
C ALA A 44 -8.98 4.83 -7.46
N HIS A 45 -8.39 4.38 -6.35
CA HIS A 45 -8.14 5.27 -5.22
C HIS A 45 -6.72 5.10 -4.74
N GLY A 46 -6.17 6.17 -4.17
CA GLY A 46 -4.88 6.12 -3.49
C GLY A 46 -5.03 5.67 -2.05
N VAL A 47 -3.99 5.85 -1.27
CA VAL A 47 -3.92 5.33 0.09
C VAL A 47 -3.51 6.44 1.04
N ARG A 48 -4.19 6.50 2.17
CA ARG A 48 -3.82 7.39 3.27
C ARG A 48 -3.22 6.56 4.39
N VAL A 49 -2.04 6.95 4.83
CA VAL A 49 -1.37 6.30 5.93
C VAL A 49 -1.35 7.27 7.10
N VAL A 50 -1.91 6.85 8.22
CA VAL A 50 -1.93 7.67 9.43
C VAL A 50 -0.87 7.13 10.36
N VAL A 51 0.09 7.98 10.71
CA VAL A 51 1.23 7.58 11.53
C VAL A 51 1.02 8.10 12.94
N HIS A 52 0.90 7.20 13.89
CA HIS A 52 0.79 7.53 15.30
C HIS A 52 2.11 7.17 15.99
N PRO A 53 2.36 7.70 17.18
CA PRO A 53 3.62 7.40 17.86
C PRO A 53 3.89 5.92 18.08
N HIS A 54 2.84 5.12 18.27
CA HIS A 54 3.01 3.71 18.60
C HIS A 54 2.38 2.78 17.58
N ASP A 55 1.82 3.31 16.50
CA ASP A 55 1.16 2.43 15.57
C ASP A 55 0.93 3.15 14.25
N HIS A 56 0.50 2.43 13.26
CA HIS A 56 0.23 2.96 11.94
C HIS A 56 -1.09 2.40 11.45
N GLN A 57 -1.80 3.18 10.65
CA GLN A 57 -3.02 2.72 10.00
C GLN A 57 -2.96 3.12 8.54
N ALA A 58 -3.57 2.33 7.70
CA ALA A 58 -3.66 2.66 6.28
C ALA A 58 -5.04 2.33 5.78
N HIS A 59 -5.56 3.14 4.87
CA HIS A 59 -6.85 2.86 4.26
C HIS A 59 -6.92 3.49 2.88
N LEU A 60 -7.80 2.96 2.06
CA LEU A 60 -8.09 3.55 0.77
C LEU A 60 -8.80 4.87 0.97
N ASP A 61 -8.49 5.84 0.13
CA ASP A 61 -9.08 7.16 0.28
C ASP A 61 -9.46 7.67 -1.11
N ASP A 62 -10.73 7.87 -1.33
CA ASP A 62 -11.23 8.27 -2.64
C ASP A 62 -10.89 9.72 -2.98
N SER A 63 -10.38 10.48 -2.04
CA SER A 63 -9.90 11.83 -2.33
C SER A 63 -8.44 11.81 -2.80
N ILE A 64 -7.78 10.65 -2.78
CA ILE A 64 -6.39 10.52 -3.19
C ILE A 64 -6.35 9.74 -4.48
N PRO A 65 -5.69 10.26 -5.53
CA PRO A 65 -5.65 9.54 -6.80
C PRO A 65 -4.83 8.27 -6.70
N PHE A 66 -5.16 7.29 -7.52
CA PHE A 66 -4.45 6.03 -7.58
C PHE A 66 -2.97 6.28 -7.81
N GLY A 67 -2.15 5.53 -7.11
CA GLY A 67 -0.69 5.64 -7.25
C GLY A 67 -0.07 6.64 -6.27
N THR A 68 -0.89 7.31 -5.48
CA THR A 68 -0.42 8.32 -4.53
C THR A 68 -0.64 7.83 -3.11
N VAL A 69 0.36 8.03 -2.26
CA VAL A 69 0.25 7.78 -0.83
C VAL A 69 0.40 9.11 -0.11
N VAL A 70 -0.54 9.39 0.77
CA VAL A 70 -0.48 10.60 1.60
C VAL A 70 -0.29 10.15 3.04
N GLU A 71 0.67 10.75 3.71
CA GLU A 71 0.90 10.46 5.13
C GLU A 71 0.31 11.58 5.98
N ASP A 72 -0.45 11.19 6.99
CA ASP A 72 -0.89 12.10 8.03
C ASP A 72 -0.16 11.71 9.30
N ILE A 73 0.56 12.63 9.86
CA ILE A 73 1.28 12.39 11.10
C ILE A 73 0.44 12.98 12.23
N ASP A 74 0.07 12.10 13.13
CA ASP A 74 -0.82 12.51 14.22
C ASP A 74 -0.06 12.84 15.49
#